data_a69634202675abe38ea89b4efddcb976
#
_entry.id   a69634202675abe38ea89b4efddcb976
#
_cell.length_a   1.000
_cell.length_b   1.000
_cell.length_c   1.000
_cell.angle_alpha   90.00
_cell.angle_beta   90.00
_cell.angle_gamma   90.00
#
_symmetry.space_group_name_H-M   'P 1'
#
loop_
_entity.id
_entity.type
_entity.pdbx_description
1 polymer ?
#
loop_
_entity_poly.entity_id
_entity_poly.type
_entity_poly.pdbx_seq_one_letter_code
_entity_poly.pdbx_strand_id
1 'polypeptide(L)'
;MMRSAVLIILCILLHIGVRADEKKSDKRPFTVVLDAGHGGHDTGCEGRLTNEKTITLDVALRVGKKISEHYGDKVKVVYTRSTDRFLSLQERADVANKAKGDLFISIHVNSVDRRSKNRTTVQGASVYTCGLHKSDNNLRVAMRENSVMELEPDFTARYHGFDPSSSESYIMFELSQERNMQQSIDFACLAQERLIDDAGRADKEVRQAGFWVLWATSMPAVLVELDFICNPAVEKFLNSAKGRGDCAKALYEAFRTYYDDRHPQSANDREE
;
A
#
# COMPACT_ATOMS: atom_id res chain seq x y z
N MET A 1 -30.33 -82.80 22.51
CA MET A 1 -30.31 -82.43 21.12
C MET A 1 -30.72 -80.96 21.03
N MET A 2 -29.73 -80.04 21.00
CA MET A 2 -29.99 -78.60 20.93
C MET A 2 -29.87 -78.17 19.48
N ARG A 3 -30.89 -77.54 18.95
CA ARG A 3 -30.89 -76.96 17.61
C ARG A 3 -30.38 -75.48 17.69
N SER A 4 -29.20 -75.26 17.17
CA SER A 4 -28.65 -73.91 17.06
C SER A 4 -29.32 -73.15 15.91
N ALA A 5 -30.04 -72.07 16.23
CA ALA A 5 -30.56 -71.14 15.26
C ALA A 5 -29.44 -70.09 14.93
N VAL A 6 -29.01 -70.10 13.70
CA VAL A 6 -28.09 -69.09 13.17
C VAL A 6 -28.90 -67.86 12.73
N LEU A 7 -28.73 -66.76 13.43
CA LEU A 7 -29.37 -65.49 13.09
C LEU A 7 -28.47 -64.75 12.11
N ILE A 8 -28.86 -64.66 10.84
CA ILE A 8 -28.20 -63.89 9.82
C ILE A 8 -28.66 -62.42 9.92
N ILE A 9 -27.83 -61.56 10.47
CA ILE A 9 -28.08 -60.10 10.51
C ILE A 9 -27.60 -59.52 9.17
N LEU A 10 -28.58 -59.16 8.33
CA LEU A 10 -28.34 -58.45 7.05
C LEU A 10 -28.09 -56.97 7.34
N CYS A 11 -26.82 -56.57 7.40
CA CYS A 11 -26.44 -55.15 7.48
C CYS A 11 -26.70 -54.46 6.14
N ILE A 12 -27.84 -53.80 6.02
CA ILE A 12 -28.10 -52.86 4.93
C ILE A 12 -27.28 -51.56 5.23
N LEU A 13 -26.13 -51.43 4.61
CA LEU A 13 -25.36 -50.16 4.60
C LEU A 13 -26.13 -49.12 3.75
N LEU A 14 -26.96 -48.33 4.39
CA LEU A 14 -27.44 -47.08 3.81
C LEU A 14 -26.26 -46.17 3.62
N HIS A 15 -25.76 -46.06 2.40
CA HIS A 15 -24.84 -44.97 2.02
C HIS A 15 -25.66 -43.70 1.97
N ILE A 16 -25.77 -43.03 3.11
CA ILE A 16 -26.15 -41.62 3.16
C ILE A 16 -24.96 -40.85 2.61
N GLY A 17 -25.02 -40.50 1.33
CA GLY A 17 -24.08 -39.57 0.73
C GLY A 17 -24.25 -38.22 1.44
N VAL A 18 -23.40 -37.97 2.44
CA VAL A 18 -23.20 -36.64 2.97
C VAL A 18 -22.56 -35.84 1.83
N ARG A 19 -23.40 -35.18 1.03
CA ARG A 19 -22.92 -34.04 0.25
C ARG A 19 -22.41 -33.05 1.30
N ALA A 20 -21.11 -32.97 1.43
CA ALA A 20 -20.49 -31.81 2.03
C ALA A 20 -20.98 -30.63 1.18
N ASP A 21 -21.99 -29.91 1.66
CA ASP A 21 -22.26 -28.58 1.19
C ASP A 21 -20.92 -27.82 1.36
N GLU A 22 -20.22 -27.57 0.25
CA GLU A 22 -19.15 -26.59 0.22
C GLU A 22 -19.78 -25.29 0.71
N LYS A 23 -19.61 -25.03 1.99
CA LYS A 23 -19.90 -23.73 2.57
C LYS A 23 -19.10 -22.75 1.72
N LYS A 24 -19.74 -22.13 0.73
CA LYS A 24 -19.23 -20.96 0.05
C LYS A 24 -18.74 -20.05 1.17
N SER A 25 -17.43 -19.99 1.33
CA SER A 25 -16.82 -19.14 2.34
C SER A 25 -17.32 -17.73 2.02
N ASP A 26 -18.17 -17.19 2.87
CA ASP A 26 -18.72 -15.83 2.83
C ASP A 26 -17.61 -14.83 3.20
N LYS A 27 -16.43 -15.06 2.61
CA LYS A 27 -15.27 -14.19 2.78
C LYS A 27 -15.50 -12.99 1.90
N ARG A 28 -15.61 -11.82 2.56
CA ARG A 28 -15.60 -10.54 1.85
C ARG A 28 -14.41 -10.49 0.89
N PRO A 29 -14.51 -9.77 -0.23
CA PRO A 29 -13.37 -9.58 -1.13
C PRO A 29 -12.19 -8.94 -0.39
N PHE A 30 -10.97 -9.33 -0.77
CA PHE A 30 -9.76 -8.66 -0.31
C PHE A 30 -9.83 -7.18 -0.70
N THR A 31 -9.64 -6.30 0.25
CA THR A 31 -9.78 -4.86 0.02
C THR A 31 -8.40 -4.20 0.02
N VAL A 32 -7.94 -3.75 -1.14
CA VAL A 32 -6.74 -2.90 -1.26
C VAL A 32 -7.15 -1.44 -1.29
N VAL A 33 -6.50 -0.63 -0.46
CA VAL A 33 -6.69 0.82 -0.43
C VAL A 33 -5.50 1.49 -1.08
N LEU A 34 -5.77 2.23 -2.15
CA LEU A 34 -4.77 3.01 -2.88
C LEU A 34 -4.89 4.48 -2.48
N ASP A 35 -3.85 4.98 -1.85
CA ASP A 35 -3.75 6.37 -1.45
C ASP A 35 -2.85 7.13 -2.43
N ALA A 36 -3.43 8.07 -3.16
CA ALA A 36 -2.66 9.01 -3.95
C ALA A 36 -2.27 10.19 -3.06
N GLY A 37 -1.00 10.32 -2.72
CA GLY A 37 -0.49 11.40 -1.87
C GLY A 37 -0.88 12.79 -2.39
N HIS A 38 -1.03 13.74 -1.46
CA HIS A 38 -1.37 15.13 -1.76
C HIS A 38 -2.73 15.32 -2.47
N GLY A 39 -2.95 16.49 -3.10
CA GLY A 39 -4.17 16.78 -3.85
C GLY A 39 -4.80 18.13 -3.51
N GLY A 40 -5.59 18.68 -4.43
CA GLY A 40 -6.21 20.01 -4.27
C GLY A 40 -5.16 21.11 -4.14
N HIS A 41 -5.21 21.86 -3.05
CA HIS A 41 -4.24 22.94 -2.76
C HIS A 41 -2.87 22.42 -2.31
N ASP A 42 -2.76 21.18 -1.85
CA ASP A 42 -1.49 20.54 -1.54
C ASP A 42 -0.91 19.91 -2.81
N THR A 43 0.11 20.54 -3.38
CA THR A 43 0.78 20.07 -4.60
C THR A 43 1.76 18.94 -4.36
N GLY A 44 2.17 18.73 -3.11
CA GLY A 44 3.34 17.91 -2.79
C GLY A 44 4.64 18.51 -3.33
N CYS A 45 5.61 17.68 -3.60
CA CYS A 45 6.85 18.08 -4.22
C CYS A 45 6.65 18.64 -5.62
N GLU A 46 7.28 19.81 -5.89
CA GLU A 46 7.18 20.49 -7.18
C GLU A 46 8.41 20.21 -8.04
N GLY A 47 8.15 19.79 -9.26
CA GLY A 47 9.11 19.78 -10.35
C GLY A 47 9.05 21.06 -11.19
N ARG A 48 9.63 21.03 -12.38
CA ARG A 48 9.57 22.11 -13.37
C ARG A 48 8.44 21.94 -14.38
N LEU A 49 8.02 20.70 -14.63
CA LEU A 49 7.02 20.29 -15.64
C LEU A 49 5.71 19.83 -15.01
N THR A 50 5.80 19.29 -13.80
CA THR A 50 4.68 18.66 -13.11
C THR A 50 4.86 18.73 -11.59
N ASN A 51 3.89 18.27 -10.84
CA ASN A 51 3.93 18.14 -9.39
C ASN A 51 3.56 16.73 -8.95
N GLU A 52 3.87 16.45 -7.71
CA GLU A 52 3.68 15.13 -7.10
C GLU A 52 2.21 14.68 -7.14
N LYS A 53 1.25 15.55 -6.74
CA LYS A 53 -0.18 15.19 -6.68
C LYS A 53 -0.73 14.67 -8.02
N THR A 54 -0.19 15.16 -9.14
CA THR A 54 -0.60 14.76 -10.49
C THR A 54 -0.08 13.36 -10.83
N ILE A 55 1.19 13.09 -10.50
CA ILE A 55 1.83 11.80 -10.75
C ILE A 55 1.18 10.72 -9.88
N THR A 56 1.03 10.98 -8.59
CA THR A 56 0.50 10.01 -7.61
C THR A 56 -0.92 9.59 -7.94
N LEU A 57 -1.76 10.55 -8.35
CA LEU A 57 -3.14 10.26 -8.77
C LEU A 57 -3.19 9.36 -10.01
N ASP A 58 -2.43 9.69 -11.06
CA ASP A 58 -2.43 8.90 -12.29
C ASP A 58 -1.88 7.48 -12.05
N VAL A 59 -0.80 7.35 -11.26
CA VAL A 59 -0.25 6.04 -10.93
C VAL A 59 -1.23 5.21 -10.10
N ALA A 60 -1.85 5.78 -9.06
CA ALA A 60 -2.84 5.09 -8.23
C ALA A 60 -4.03 4.58 -9.05
N LEU A 61 -4.57 5.42 -9.95
CA LEU A 61 -5.69 5.03 -10.81
C LEU A 61 -5.31 3.90 -11.78
N ARG A 62 -4.10 3.93 -12.33
CA ARG A 62 -3.60 2.86 -13.21
C ARG A 62 -3.38 1.54 -12.46
N VAL A 63 -2.84 1.59 -11.24
CA VAL A 63 -2.68 0.41 -10.37
C VAL A 63 -4.04 -0.22 -10.10
N GLY A 64 -4.98 0.57 -9.62
CA GLY A 64 -6.30 0.05 -9.27
C GLY A 64 -7.08 -0.46 -10.48
N LYS A 65 -6.95 0.18 -11.65
CA LYS A 65 -7.52 -0.32 -12.89
C LYS A 65 -7.00 -1.72 -13.21
N LYS A 66 -5.66 -1.93 -13.17
CA LYS A 66 -5.05 -3.24 -13.42
C LYS A 66 -5.52 -4.31 -12.45
N ILE A 67 -5.60 -3.97 -11.15
CA ILE A 67 -6.09 -4.87 -10.11
C ILE A 67 -7.55 -5.27 -10.38
N SER A 68 -8.43 -4.29 -10.64
CA SER A 68 -9.85 -4.54 -10.89
C SER A 68 -10.08 -5.36 -12.16
N GLU A 69 -9.32 -5.09 -13.24
CA GLU A 69 -9.42 -5.85 -14.49
C GLU A 69 -8.96 -7.29 -14.34
N HIS A 70 -7.97 -7.55 -13.46
CA HIS A 70 -7.40 -8.88 -13.28
C HIS A 70 -8.20 -9.74 -12.28
N TYR A 71 -8.64 -9.15 -11.16
CA TYR A 71 -9.23 -9.92 -10.06
C TYR A 71 -10.76 -9.85 -10.00
N GLY A 72 -11.38 -8.89 -10.70
CA GLY A 72 -12.84 -8.71 -10.66
C GLY A 72 -13.34 -8.58 -9.21
N ASP A 73 -14.37 -9.34 -8.88
CA ASP A 73 -15.01 -9.31 -7.55
C ASP A 73 -14.18 -9.95 -6.43
N LYS A 74 -13.06 -10.62 -6.74
CA LYS A 74 -12.16 -11.22 -5.73
C LYS A 74 -11.42 -10.13 -4.95
N VAL A 75 -11.14 -8.98 -5.57
CA VAL A 75 -10.43 -7.86 -4.97
C VAL A 75 -11.20 -6.56 -5.13
N LYS A 76 -11.52 -5.93 -4.01
CA LYS A 76 -12.13 -4.60 -3.97
C LYS A 76 -11.03 -3.54 -3.93
N VAL A 77 -11.01 -2.64 -4.91
CA VAL A 77 -10.13 -1.46 -4.92
C VAL A 77 -10.86 -0.27 -4.31
N VAL A 78 -10.25 0.37 -3.32
CA VAL A 78 -10.73 1.61 -2.70
C VAL A 78 -9.67 2.68 -2.90
N TYR A 79 -10.05 3.85 -3.32
CA TYR A 79 -9.16 5.01 -3.44
C TYR A 79 -9.45 5.99 -2.31
N THR A 80 -8.43 6.57 -1.70
CA THR A 80 -8.62 7.72 -0.79
C THR A 80 -9.13 8.92 -1.58
N ARG A 81 -8.56 9.16 -2.75
CA ARG A 81 -9.05 10.10 -3.76
C ARG A 81 -8.92 9.53 -5.17
N SER A 82 -9.88 9.83 -6.02
CA SER A 82 -9.89 9.50 -7.45
C SER A 82 -9.93 10.74 -8.34
N THR A 83 -9.88 11.91 -7.73
CA THR A 83 -9.83 13.22 -8.38
C THR A 83 -8.82 14.12 -7.70
N ASP A 84 -8.52 15.30 -8.27
CA ASP A 84 -7.65 16.29 -7.66
C ASP A 84 -8.37 17.03 -6.54
N ARG A 85 -8.40 16.41 -5.33
CA ARG A 85 -8.97 17.00 -4.11
C ARG A 85 -8.00 16.83 -2.95
N PHE A 86 -8.02 17.76 -2.02
CA PHE A 86 -7.31 17.65 -0.76
C PHE A 86 -7.99 16.65 0.17
N LEU A 87 -7.19 15.87 0.89
CA LEU A 87 -7.58 15.07 2.05
C LEU A 87 -6.50 15.19 3.10
N SER A 88 -6.90 15.40 4.33
CA SER A 88 -5.99 15.34 5.47
C SER A 88 -5.41 13.94 5.65
N LEU A 89 -4.27 13.81 6.35
CA LEU A 89 -3.66 12.51 6.61
C LEU A 89 -4.61 11.59 7.41
N GLN A 90 -5.38 12.17 8.34
CA GLN A 90 -6.36 11.42 9.11
C GLN A 90 -7.52 10.94 8.25
N GLU A 91 -8.05 11.77 7.36
CA GLU A 91 -9.13 11.37 6.44
C GLU A 91 -8.72 10.22 5.53
N ARG A 92 -7.45 10.17 5.07
CA ARG A 92 -6.91 9.05 4.28
C ARG A 92 -6.94 7.74 5.07
N ALA A 93 -6.44 7.78 6.31
CA ALA A 93 -6.49 6.64 7.22
C ALA A 93 -7.93 6.22 7.55
N ASP A 94 -8.82 7.18 7.75
CA ASP A 94 -10.25 6.92 8.03
C ASP A 94 -10.94 6.22 6.86
N VAL A 95 -10.65 6.62 5.61
CA VAL A 95 -11.15 5.93 4.42
C VAL A 95 -10.69 4.47 4.42
N ALA A 96 -9.40 4.22 4.71
CA ALA A 96 -8.85 2.87 4.76
C ALA A 96 -9.48 2.02 5.88
N ASN A 97 -9.59 2.57 7.07
CA ASN A 97 -10.15 1.89 8.24
C ASN A 97 -11.65 1.60 8.07
N LYS A 98 -12.44 2.56 7.56
CA LYS A 98 -13.86 2.37 7.25
C LYS A 98 -14.09 1.32 6.17
N ALA A 99 -13.20 1.25 5.17
CA ALA A 99 -13.25 0.23 4.13
C ALA A 99 -12.87 -1.16 4.66
N LYS A 100 -12.34 -1.28 5.88
CA LYS A 100 -11.74 -2.50 6.44
C LYS A 100 -10.69 -3.06 5.47
N GLY A 101 -9.75 -2.21 5.05
CA GLY A 101 -8.70 -2.57 4.12
C GLY A 101 -7.86 -3.75 4.62
N ASP A 102 -7.36 -4.55 3.69
CA ASP A 102 -6.44 -5.65 3.96
C ASP A 102 -5.00 -5.26 3.60
N LEU A 103 -4.83 -4.21 2.79
CA LEU A 103 -3.55 -3.61 2.44
C LEU A 103 -3.76 -2.13 2.09
N PHE A 104 -2.90 -1.26 2.60
CA PHE A 104 -2.86 0.16 2.29
C PHE A 104 -1.56 0.51 1.57
N ILE A 105 -1.67 1.16 0.41
CA ILE A 105 -0.53 1.57 -0.42
C ILE A 105 -0.63 3.06 -0.68
N SER A 106 0.19 3.85 0.02
CA SER A 106 0.32 5.29 -0.21
C SER A 106 1.40 5.55 -1.26
N ILE A 107 1.10 6.32 -2.28
CA ILE A 107 1.97 6.58 -3.44
C ILE A 107 2.40 8.02 -3.42
N HIS A 108 3.72 8.26 -3.42
CA HIS A 108 4.38 9.54 -3.30
C HIS A 108 5.52 9.70 -4.31
N VAL A 109 6.06 10.90 -4.42
CA VAL A 109 7.24 11.22 -5.23
C VAL A 109 8.18 12.10 -4.44
N ASN A 110 9.37 11.59 -4.17
CA ASN A 110 10.37 12.21 -3.32
C ASN A 110 10.98 13.50 -3.91
N SER A 111 11.60 14.26 -3.02
CA SER A 111 12.45 15.39 -3.38
C SER A 111 13.53 15.59 -2.30
N VAL A 112 14.53 16.40 -2.60
CA VAL A 112 15.51 16.87 -1.62
C VAL A 112 15.50 18.40 -1.53
N ASP A 113 16.03 18.94 -0.43
CA ASP A 113 16.13 20.38 -0.19
C ASP A 113 16.69 21.12 -1.42
N ARG A 114 16.20 22.35 -1.65
CA ARG A 114 16.61 23.19 -2.79
C ARG A 114 18.10 23.47 -2.81
N ARG A 115 18.78 23.48 -1.65
CA ARG A 115 20.22 23.70 -1.50
C ARG A 115 21.05 22.43 -1.58
N SER A 116 20.44 21.27 -1.71
CA SER A 116 21.16 19.99 -1.79
C SER A 116 22.00 19.92 -3.06
N LYS A 117 23.29 19.60 -2.91
CA LYS A 117 24.26 19.50 -4.02
C LYS A 117 23.90 18.42 -5.04
N ASN A 118 23.20 17.37 -4.61
CA ASN A 118 22.79 16.25 -5.46
C ASN A 118 21.35 16.39 -5.99
N ARG A 119 20.70 17.54 -5.83
CA ARG A 119 19.29 17.74 -6.19
C ARG A 119 18.96 17.35 -7.64
N THR A 120 19.87 17.59 -8.57
CA THR A 120 19.68 17.31 -10.00
C THR A 120 20.16 15.94 -10.44
N THR A 121 20.77 15.16 -9.53
CA THR A 121 21.35 13.84 -9.83
C THR A 121 20.81 12.71 -8.96
N VAL A 122 20.15 13.05 -7.83
CA VAL A 122 19.53 12.05 -6.97
C VAL A 122 18.41 11.33 -7.72
N GLN A 123 18.34 10.00 -7.58
CA GLN A 123 17.32 9.17 -8.19
C GLN A 123 17.16 7.86 -7.42
N GLY A 124 16.05 7.18 -7.63
CA GLY A 124 15.76 5.86 -7.12
C GLY A 124 14.51 5.80 -6.28
N ALA A 125 13.88 4.63 -6.24
CA ALA A 125 12.69 4.36 -5.46
C ALA A 125 13.01 3.87 -4.05
N SER A 126 12.16 4.22 -3.09
CA SER A 126 12.19 3.68 -1.72
C SER A 126 10.78 3.27 -1.31
N VAL A 127 10.64 2.15 -0.62
CA VAL A 127 9.37 1.79 0.01
C VAL A 127 9.53 1.85 1.52
N TYR A 128 8.61 2.52 2.19
CA TYR A 128 8.64 2.73 3.62
C TYR A 128 7.54 1.94 4.32
N THR A 129 7.90 1.34 5.47
CA THR A 129 6.95 0.88 6.48
C THR A 129 6.94 1.85 7.66
N CYS A 130 5.86 1.84 8.45
CA CYS A 130 5.81 2.64 9.67
C CYS A 130 6.84 2.12 10.69
N GLY A 131 7.46 3.01 11.42
CA GLY A 131 8.41 2.63 12.47
C GLY A 131 9.46 3.71 12.72
N LEU A 132 10.43 3.36 13.59
CA LEU A 132 11.52 4.27 13.90
C LEU A 132 12.40 4.53 12.67
N HIS A 133 12.67 5.79 12.42
CA HIS A 133 13.63 6.17 11.39
C HIS A 133 15.06 5.78 11.79
N LYS A 134 15.74 5.06 10.90
CA LYS A 134 17.15 4.61 11.13
C LYS A 134 18.21 5.64 10.66
N SER A 135 17.77 6.78 10.11
CA SER A 135 18.66 7.84 9.63
C SER A 135 17.94 9.19 9.58
N ASP A 136 18.69 10.27 9.69
CA ASP A 136 18.18 11.65 9.53
C ASP A 136 17.50 11.87 8.17
N ASN A 137 17.93 11.16 7.13
CA ASN A 137 17.29 11.25 5.82
C ASN A 137 15.87 10.70 5.85
N ASN A 138 15.65 9.56 6.52
CA ASN A 138 14.33 8.97 6.66
C ASN A 138 13.42 9.87 7.51
N LEU A 139 13.95 10.44 8.59
CA LEU A 139 13.22 11.42 9.40
C LEU A 139 12.79 12.62 8.56
N ARG A 140 13.70 13.20 7.77
CA ARG A 140 13.37 14.35 6.90
C ARG A 140 12.27 14.05 5.88
N VAL A 141 12.23 12.85 5.33
CA VAL A 141 11.14 12.44 4.43
C VAL A 141 9.83 12.40 5.22
N ALA A 142 9.79 11.74 6.37
CA ALA A 142 8.59 11.67 7.19
C ALA A 142 8.12 13.07 7.66
N MET A 143 9.04 13.93 8.09
CA MET A 143 8.71 15.32 8.48
C MET A 143 8.08 16.09 7.34
N ARG A 144 8.62 15.95 6.12
CA ARG A 144 8.05 16.61 4.93
C ARG A 144 6.64 16.12 4.63
N GLU A 145 6.42 14.80 4.62
CA GLU A 145 5.10 14.23 4.32
C GLU A 145 4.08 14.52 5.43
N ASN A 146 4.51 14.53 6.69
CA ASN A 146 3.63 14.89 7.80
C ASN A 146 3.36 16.40 7.88
N SER A 147 4.22 17.26 7.28
CA SER A 147 4.03 18.73 7.36
C SER A 147 2.75 19.21 6.67
N VAL A 148 2.12 18.38 5.84
CA VAL A 148 0.80 18.69 5.26
C VAL A 148 -0.27 18.93 6.33
N MET A 149 -0.09 18.40 7.55
CA MET A 149 -0.96 18.70 8.69
C MET A 149 -1.07 20.19 8.99
N GLU A 150 0.01 20.94 8.80
CA GLU A 150 0.07 22.39 9.04
C GLU A 150 -0.84 23.20 8.09
N LEU A 151 -1.28 22.60 6.98
CA LEU A 151 -2.26 23.19 6.06
C LEU A 151 -3.70 23.08 6.57
N GLU A 152 -3.93 22.35 7.66
CA GLU A 152 -5.24 22.11 8.22
C GLU A 152 -5.54 23.08 9.37
N PRO A 153 -6.74 23.70 9.39
CA PRO A 153 -7.20 24.42 10.56
C PRO A 153 -7.30 23.45 11.75
N ASP A 154 -6.85 23.89 12.92
CA ASP A 154 -6.90 23.14 14.18
C ASP A 154 -6.09 21.81 14.18
N PHE A 155 -5.03 21.73 13.35
CA PHE A 155 -4.23 20.51 13.22
C PHE A 155 -3.71 20.00 14.58
N THR A 156 -3.28 20.88 15.49
CA THR A 156 -2.78 20.51 16.82
C THR A 156 -3.78 19.67 17.61
N ALA A 157 -5.07 20.05 17.58
CA ALA A 157 -6.12 19.31 18.25
C ALA A 157 -6.42 17.98 17.54
N ARG A 158 -6.46 18.00 16.20
CA ARG A 158 -6.76 16.83 15.36
C ARG A 158 -5.70 15.75 15.50
N TYR A 159 -4.43 16.12 15.59
CA TYR A 159 -3.29 15.21 15.69
C TYR A 159 -2.75 15.07 17.12
N HIS A 160 -3.59 15.34 18.14
CA HIS A 160 -3.29 15.11 19.56
C HIS A 160 -1.99 15.76 20.02
N GLY A 161 -1.65 16.93 19.49
CA GLY A 161 -0.42 17.67 19.84
C GLY A 161 0.84 17.14 19.16
N PHE A 162 0.74 16.21 18.20
CA PHE A 162 1.87 15.82 17.37
C PHE A 162 2.39 17.03 16.58
N ASP A 163 3.67 17.31 16.70
CA ASP A 163 4.35 18.37 15.97
C ASP A 163 5.21 17.73 14.83
N PRO A 164 4.82 17.89 13.56
CA PRO A 164 5.55 17.30 12.45
C PRO A 164 6.94 17.90 12.24
N SER A 165 7.25 19.05 12.85
CA SER A 165 8.55 19.71 12.78
C SER A 165 9.52 19.31 13.90
N SER A 166 9.04 18.68 14.98
CA SER A 166 9.81 18.26 16.14
C SER A 166 10.23 16.79 16.06
N SER A 167 11.53 16.50 16.09
CA SER A 167 12.05 15.11 16.11
C SER A 167 11.56 14.32 17.31
N GLU A 168 11.30 14.97 18.45
CA GLU A 168 10.80 14.36 19.67
C GLU A 168 9.40 13.76 19.47
N SER A 169 8.55 14.39 18.66
CA SER A 169 7.21 13.89 18.35
C SER A 169 7.26 12.52 17.66
N TYR A 170 8.33 12.21 16.94
CA TYR A 170 8.48 10.93 16.21
C TYR A 170 8.80 9.74 17.11
N ILE A 171 9.16 9.97 18.39
CA ILE A 171 9.39 8.90 19.37
C ILE A 171 8.11 8.07 19.60
N MET A 172 6.93 8.67 19.44
CA MET A 172 5.67 7.93 19.56
C MET A 172 5.55 6.73 18.60
N PHE A 173 6.17 6.82 17.43
CA PHE A 173 6.16 5.74 16.44
C PHE A 173 7.03 4.54 16.84
N GLU A 174 8.01 4.71 17.76
CA GLU A 174 8.80 3.61 18.32
C GLU A 174 7.97 2.70 19.21
N LEU A 175 7.06 3.30 20.00
CA LEU A 175 6.25 2.59 20.97
C LEU A 175 5.10 1.82 20.32
N SER A 176 4.83 2.11 19.08
CA SER A 176 3.78 1.47 18.29
C SER A 176 4.31 0.19 17.66
N GLN A 177 4.24 -0.93 18.39
CA GLN A 177 4.47 -2.23 17.76
C GLN A 177 3.34 -2.50 16.78
N GLU A 178 3.62 -2.30 15.50
CA GLU A 178 2.64 -2.60 14.47
C GLU A 178 2.33 -4.09 14.42
N ARG A 179 1.09 -4.43 14.71
CA ARG A 179 0.57 -5.80 14.60
C ARG A 179 0.78 -6.38 13.19
N ASN A 180 0.89 -5.52 12.19
CA ASN A 180 0.96 -5.86 10.77
C ASN A 180 2.36 -5.63 10.18
N MET A 181 3.38 -5.38 11.00
CA MET A 181 4.74 -5.00 10.55
C MET A 181 5.32 -5.99 9.53
N GLN A 182 5.25 -7.29 9.83
CA GLN A 182 5.81 -8.29 8.92
C GLN A 182 5.13 -8.27 7.55
N GLN A 183 3.81 -8.16 7.51
CA GLN A 183 3.06 -8.10 6.26
C GLN A 183 3.34 -6.81 5.48
N SER A 184 3.55 -5.70 6.19
CA SER A 184 3.97 -4.43 5.58
C SER A 184 5.37 -4.57 4.95
N ILE A 185 6.32 -5.21 5.66
CA ILE A 185 7.67 -5.47 5.15
C ILE A 185 7.63 -6.41 3.94
N ASP A 186 6.83 -7.48 3.99
CA ASP A 186 6.69 -8.43 2.88
C ASP A 186 6.25 -7.71 1.59
N PHE A 187 5.20 -6.88 1.70
CA PHE A 187 4.76 -6.10 0.55
C PHE A 187 5.78 -5.04 0.12
N ALA A 188 6.44 -4.37 1.08
CA ALA A 188 7.45 -3.35 0.78
C ALA A 188 8.63 -3.94 -0.01
N CYS A 189 9.09 -5.14 0.34
CA CYS A 189 10.16 -5.83 -0.38
C CYS A 189 9.74 -6.16 -1.82
N LEU A 190 8.54 -6.70 -2.02
CA LEU A 190 8.00 -6.98 -3.35
C LEU A 190 7.88 -5.70 -4.20
N ALA A 191 7.35 -4.61 -3.60
CA ALA A 191 7.19 -3.34 -4.30
C ALA A 191 8.54 -2.72 -4.68
N GLN A 192 9.53 -2.78 -3.78
CA GLN A 192 10.89 -2.30 -4.04
C GLN A 192 11.53 -3.07 -5.19
N GLU A 193 11.51 -4.41 -5.14
CA GLU A 193 12.04 -5.28 -6.20
C GLU A 193 11.41 -4.96 -7.56
N ARG A 194 10.09 -4.88 -7.64
CA ARG A 194 9.40 -4.59 -8.90
C ARG A 194 9.66 -3.18 -9.43
N LEU A 195 9.82 -2.18 -8.56
CA LEU A 195 10.20 -0.83 -9.00
C LEU A 195 11.60 -0.79 -9.62
N ILE A 196 12.52 -1.62 -9.14
CA ILE A 196 13.87 -1.77 -9.70
C ILE A 196 13.79 -2.51 -11.03
N ASP A 197 13.20 -3.71 -11.04
CA ASP A 197 13.26 -4.64 -12.16
C ASP A 197 12.34 -4.23 -13.32
N ASP A 198 11.08 -3.85 -13.02
CA ASP A 198 10.07 -3.57 -14.05
C ASP A 198 10.02 -2.08 -14.44
N ALA A 199 10.31 -1.16 -13.52
CA ALA A 199 10.29 0.28 -13.80
C ALA A 199 11.68 0.89 -13.97
N GLY A 200 12.76 0.12 -13.77
CA GLY A 200 14.14 0.56 -13.96
C GLY A 200 14.55 1.67 -12.97
N ARG A 201 13.99 1.67 -11.76
CA ARG A 201 14.40 2.65 -10.74
C ARG A 201 15.66 2.18 -10.03
N ALA A 202 16.52 3.12 -9.65
CA ALA A 202 17.67 2.80 -8.80
C ALA A 202 17.16 2.39 -7.41
N ASP A 203 17.83 1.43 -6.79
CA ASP A 203 17.48 0.96 -5.45
C ASP A 203 17.84 1.97 -4.37
N LYS A 204 16.85 2.37 -3.58
CA LYS A 204 16.99 3.18 -2.37
C LYS A 204 16.49 2.45 -1.12
N GLU A 205 16.33 1.15 -1.22
CA GLU A 205 16.03 0.22 -0.14
C GLU A 205 14.61 0.33 0.46
N VAL A 206 14.19 -0.74 1.11
CA VAL A 206 13.05 -0.72 2.03
C VAL A 206 13.51 -0.05 3.33
N ARG A 207 12.71 0.88 3.84
CA ARG A 207 13.05 1.75 4.97
C ARG A 207 11.93 1.82 5.98
N GLN A 208 12.22 2.45 7.11
CA GLN A 208 11.24 2.76 8.14
C GLN A 208 11.29 4.24 8.47
N ALA A 209 10.09 4.83 8.68
CA ALA A 209 9.95 6.18 9.22
C ALA A 209 8.53 6.40 9.79
N GLY A 210 8.37 7.43 10.60
CA GLY A 210 7.12 7.76 11.28
C GLY A 210 6.16 8.54 10.39
N PHE A 211 5.51 7.89 9.45
CA PHE A 211 4.45 8.50 8.63
C PHE A 211 3.10 8.37 9.33
N TRP A 212 2.45 9.49 9.62
CA TRP A 212 1.13 9.49 10.26
C TRP A 212 0.12 8.65 9.49
N VAL A 213 0.08 8.79 8.18
CA VAL A 213 -0.88 8.07 7.33
C VAL A 213 -0.76 6.56 7.43
N LEU A 214 0.46 6.03 7.69
CA LEU A 214 0.67 4.60 7.91
C LEU A 214 0.32 4.21 9.35
N TRP A 215 0.73 5.03 10.33
CA TRP A 215 0.47 4.78 11.75
C TRP A 215 -1.01 4.76 12.10
N ALA A 216 -1.80 5.64 11.48
CA ALA A 216 -3.23 5.77 11.74
C ALA A 216 -4.09 4.70 11.04
N THR A 217 -3.50 3.84 10.20
CA THR A 217 -4.21 2.72 9.55
C THR A 217 -4.15 1.45 10.39
N SER A 218 -5.18 0.60 10.30
CA SER A 218 -5.31 -0.64 11.07
C SER A 218 -4.96 -1.92 10.30
N MET A 219 -4.39 -1.78 9.11
CA MET A 219 -3.99 -2.87 8.21
C MET A 219 -2.52 -2.77 7.84
N PRO A 220 -1.91 -3.79 7.19
CA PRO A 220 -0.60 -3.67 6.57
C PRO A 220 -0.52 -2.44 5.67
N ALA A 221 0.50 -1.61 5.85
CA ALA A 221 0.58 -0.31 5.21
C ALA A 221 2.00 0.03 4.75
N VAL A 222 2.12 0.59 3.55
CA VAL A 222 3.38 1.07 3.00
C VAL A 222 3.22 2.45 2.36
N LEU A 223 4.31 3.22 2.35
CA LEU A 223 4.44 4.45 1.56
C LEU A 223 5.54 4.26 0.52
N VAL A 224 5.19 4.47 -0.73
CA VAL A 224 6.06 4.27 -1.89
C VAL A 224 6.51 5.61 -2.41
N GLU A 225 7.80 5.87 -2.36
CA GLU A 225 8.45 7.00 -3.04
C GLU A 225 8.95 6.52 -4.40
N LEU A 226 8.23 6.88 -5.45
CA LEU A 226 8.49 6.37 -6.81
C LEU A 226 9.87 6.76 -7.35
N ASP A 227 10.34 7.97 -7.07
CA ASP A 227 11.66 8.52 -7.41
C ASP A 227 11.71 10.01 -6.99
N PHE A 228 12.75 10.74 -7.37
CA PHE A 228 12.97 12.13 -6.97
C PHE A 228 12.60 13.14 -8.08
N ILE A 229 11.46 13.83 -7.94
CA ILE A 229 10.94 14.78 -8.93
C ILE A 229 11.90 15.97 -9.18
N CYS A 230 12.75 16.28 -8.21
CA CYS A 230 13.73 17.38 -8.34
C CYS A 230 14.87 17.09 -9.33
N ASN A 231 15.05 15.83 -9.75
CA ASN A 231 15.98 15.45 -10.82
C ASN A 231 15.29 15.60 -12.18
N PRO A 232 15.80 16.43 -13.10
CA PRO A 232 15.13 16.69 -14.38
C PRO A 232 14.91 15.44 -15.26
N ALA A 233 15.83 14.48 -15.21
CA ALA A 233 15.68 13.23 -15.98
C ALA A 233 14.57 12.35 -15.39
N VAL A 234 14.49 12.27 -14.07
CA VAL A 234 13.44 11.57 -13.35
C VAL A 234 12.09 12.25 -13.55
N GLU A 235 12.02 13.57 -13.42
CA GLU A 235 10.79 14.32 -13.68
C GLU A 235 10.25 14.05 -15.09
N LYS A 236 11.13 14.09 -16.10
CA LYS A 236 10.74 13.77 -17.48
C LYS A 236 10.17 12.35 -17.59
N PHE A 237 10.76 11.38 -16.91
CA PHE A 237 10.25 10.00 -16.87
C PHE A 237 8.87 9.95 -16.20
N LEU A 238 8.73 10.47 -14.98
CA LEU A 238 7.47 10.45 -14.22
C LEU A 238 6.36 11.30 -14.88
N ASN A 239 6.72 12.35 -15.62
CA ASN A 239 5.75 13.14 -16.36
C ASN A 239 5.28 12.45 -17.66
N SER A 240 5.96 11.41 -18.11
CA SER A 240 5.56 10.65 -19.30
C SER A 240 4.47 9.61 -18.99
N ALA A 241 3.58 9.35 -19.94
CA ALA A 241 2.58 8.29 -19.82
C ALA A 241 3.23 6.89 -19.66
N LYS A 242 4.39 6.68 -20.30
CA LYS A 242 5.17 5.45 -20.20
C LYS A 242 5.73 5.28 -18.80
N GLY A 243 6.42 6.28 -18.26
CA GLY A 243 7.05 6.20 -16.93
C GLY A 243 6.03 5.95 -15.82
N ARG A 244 4.88 6.66 -15.83
CA ARG A 244 3.79 6.38 -14.90
C ARG A 244 3.17 5.00 -15.12
N GLY A 245 3.10 4.53 -16.37
CA GLY A 245 2.65 3.20 -16.71
C GLY A 245 3.58 2.10 -16.20
N ASP A 246 4.89 2.29 -16.31
CA ASP A 246 5.91 1.35 -15.82
C ASP A 246 5.86 1.26 -14.28
N CYS A 247 5.80 2.41 -13.57
CA CYS A 247 5.63 2.42 -12.11
C CYS A 247 4.33 1.74 -11.67
N ALA A 248 3.22 2.01 -12.36
CA ALA A 248 1.95 1.38 -12.06
C ALA A 248 1.95 -0.13 -12.33
N LYS A 249 2.66 -0.58 -13.38
CA LYS A 249 2.85 -2.01 -13.65
C LYS A 249 3.65 -2.66 -12.52
N ALA A 250 4.75 -2.05 -12.12
CA ALA A 250 5.60 -2.55 -11.03
C ALA A 250 4.80 -2.75 -9.73
N LEU A 251 4.03 -1.75 -9.30
CA LEU A 251 3.20 -1.84 -8.10
C LEU A 251 2.06 -2.87 -8.25
N TYR A 252 1.48 -3.00 -9.42
CA TYR A 252 0.50 -4.04 -9.70
C TYR A 252 1.10 -5.45 -9.62
N GLU A 253 2.29 -5.69 -10.20
CA GLU A 253 2.96 -6.99 -10.14
C GLU A 253 3.37 -7.35 -8.69
N ALA A 254 3.81 -6.36 -7.90
CA ALA A 254 4.04 -6.54 -6.48
C ALA A 254 2.77 -6.95 -5.73
N PHE A 255 1.65 -6.26 -6.01
CA PHE A 255 0.35 -6.61 -5.44
C PHE A 255 -0.08 -8.01 -5.86
N ARG A 256 0.10 -8.38 -7.13
CA ARG A 256 -0.25 -9.70 -7.67
C ARG A 256 0.48 -10.79 -6.90
N THR A 257 1.81 -10.69 -6.78
CA THR A 257 2.61 -11.66 -6.02
C THR A 257 2.14 -11.73 -4.56
N TYR A 258 1.98 -10.57 -3.91
CA TYR A 258 1.53 -10.51 -2.52
C TYR A 258 0.16 -11.16 -2.28
N TYR A 259 -0.79 -10.91 -3.16
CA TYR A 259 -2.15 -11.46 -3.07
C TYR A 259 -2.17 -12.96 -3.37
N ASP A 260 -1.54 -13.39 -4.46
CA ASP A 260 -1.56 -14.78 -4.93
C ASP A 260 -0.88 -15.73 -3.94
N ASP A 261 0.23 -15.32 -3.32
CA ASP A 261 0.92 -16.09 -2.28
C ASP A 261 0.05 -16.34 -1.04
N ARG A 262 -0.88 -15.44 -0.75
CA ARG A 262 -1.80 -15.52 0.40
C ARG A 262 -3.15 -16.16 0.05
N HIS A 263 -3.42 -16.35 -1.25
CA HIS A 263 -4.68 -16.91 -1.75
C HIS A 263 -4.41 -17.97 -2.85
N PRO A 264 -3.72 -19.07 -2.56
CA PRO A 264 -3.24 -20.02 -3.56
C PRO A 264 -4.36 -20.66 -4.42
N GLN A 265 -5.59 -20.74 -3.91
CA GLN A 265 -6.74 -21.27 -4.66
C GLN A 265 -7.18 -20.34 -5.80
N SER A 266 -6.90 -19.05 -5.71
CA SER A 266 -7.23 -18.09 -6.78
C SER A 266 -6.26 -18.16 -7.96
N ALA A 267 -5.11 -18.78 -7.80
CA ALA A 267 -4.12 -18.97 -8.85
C ALA A 267 -4.49 -20.16 -9.78
N ASN A 268 -5.06 -21.23 -9.22
CA ASN A 268 -5.42 -22.44 -9.98
C ASN A 268 -6.64 -22.25 -10.89
N ASP A 269 -7.57 -21.34 -10.55
CA ASP A 269 -8.76 -21.04 -11.38
C ASP A 269 -8.44 -20.37 -12.73
N ARG A 270 -7.16 -20.14 -13.06
CA ARG A 270 -6.71 -19.39 -14.25
C ARG A 270 -6.09 -20.26 -15.33
N GLU A 271 -5.83 -21.54 -15.03
CA GLU A 271 -5.25 -22.51 -15.98
C GLU A 271 -6.33 -23.40 -16.66
N GLU A 272 -7.61 -23.19 -16.33
CA GLU A 272 -8.76 -23.79 -16.99
C GLU A 272 -9.48 -22.77 -17.90
#